data_35ec5fb8083ae0e709b3de1555d00ed8
#
_entry.id   35ec5fb8083ae0e709b3de1555d00ed8
#
_cell.length_a   1.000
_cell.length_b   1.000
_cell.length_c   1.000
_cell.angle_alpha   90.00
_cell.angle_beta   90.00
_cell.angle_gamma   90.00
#
_symmetry.space_group_name_H-M   'P 1'
#
loop_
_entity.id
_entity.type
_entity.pdbx_description
1 polymer ?
#
loop_
_entity_poly.entity_id
_entity_poly.type
_entity_poly.pdbx_seq_one_letter_code
_entity_poly.pdbx_strand_id
1 'polypeptide(L)'
;MVVKILIATALLTLCVVIHAGGITWAVRQVRRREAPGQLLWPWLRLFVCVAAWIVVLHVAEITMWSLVYVWGDAIEGIQSAAYFSVATYTTTGYGDVVLPEDWRLVGAIESLTGILMCGWSTGFFFAVVSRMYADPAPATKNTKGSPS
;
A
#
# COMPACT_ATOMS: atom_id res chain seq x y z
N MET A 1 27.41 -10.27 -3.24
CA MET A 1 26.71 -9.56 -2.15
C MET A 1 26.30 -8.14 -2.55
N VAL A 2 27.23 -7.24 -2.92
CA VAL A 2 26.91 -5.82 -3.28
C VAL A 2 25.84 -5.70 -4.35
N VAL A 3 25.94 -6.43 -5.45
CA VAL A 3 24.93 -6.40 -6.55
C VAL A 3 23.53 -6.78 -6.05
N LYS A 4 23.40 -7.81 -5.21
CA LYS A 4 22.10 -8.24 -4.64
C LYS A 4 21.49 -7.15 -3.76
N ILE A 5 22.30 -6.45 -2.96
CA ILE A 5 21.85 -5.31 -2.15
C ILE A 5 21.40 -4.15 -3.04
N LEU A 6 22.13 -3.86 -4.12
CA LEU A 6 21.72 -2.83 -5.07
C LEU A 6 20.39 -3.16 -5.75
N ILE A 7 20.18 -4.42 -6.15
CA ILE A 7 18.91 -4.90 -6.71
C ILE A 7 17.80 -4.73 -5.68
N ALA A 8 18.01 -5.15 -4.43
CA ALA A 8 17.01 -5.02 -3.36
C ALA A 8 16.66 -3.55 -3.07
N THR A 9 17.66 -2.65 -3.05
CA THR A 9 17.42 -1.21 -2.85
C THR A 9 16.68 -0.60 -4.05
N ALA A 10 17.00 -1.02 -5.26
CA ALA A 10 16.26 -0.59 -6.45
C ALA A 10 14.81 -1.07 -6.43
N LEU A 11 14.55 -2.31 -6.00
CA LEU A 11 13.19 -2.84 -5.83
C LEU A 11 12.41 -2.08 -4.75
N LEU A 12 13.03 -1.83 -3.58
CA LEU A 12 12.41 -1.01 -2.53
C LEU A 12 12.03 0.35 -3.10
N THR A 13 12.93 1.02 -3.83
CA THR A 13 12.65 2.32 -4.45
C THR A 13 11.51 2.24 -5.46
N LEU A 14 11.48 1.18 -6.27
CA LEU A 14 10.42 0.95 -7.24
C LEU A 14 9.06 0.71 -6.55
N CYS A 15 9.03 -0.08 -5.46
CA CYS A 15 7.83 -0.26 -4.63
C CYS A 15 7.34 1.07 -4.07
N VAL A 16 8.23 1.92 -3.54
CA VAL A 16 7.87 3.28 -3.07
C VAL A 16 7.22 4.10 -4.18
N VAL A 17 7.78 4.10 -5.39
CA VAL A 17 7.24 4.86 -6.53
C VAL A 17 5.88 4.34 -6.95
N ILE A 18 5.73 3.01 -7.07
CA ILE A 18 4.45 2.37 -7.45
C ILE A 18 3.39 2.66 -6.38
N HIS A 19 3.73 2.48 -5.11
CA HIS A 19 2.83 2.69 -3.99
C HIS A 19 2.38 4.16 -3.88
N ALA A 20 3.33 5.09 -3.94
CA ALA A 20 3.06 6.54 -3.94
C ALA A 20 2.18 6.95 -5.12
N GLY A 21 2.47 6.45 -6.31
CA GLY A 21 1.66 6.67 -7.52
C GLY A 21 0.24 6.13 -7.36
N GLY A 22 0.11 4.89 -6.88
CA GLY A 22 -1.17 4.22 -6.64
C GLY A 22 -2.03 4.93 -5.59
N ILE A 23 -1.43 5.33 -4.45
CA ILE A 23 -2.12 6.11 -3.41
C ILE A 23 -2.50 7.50 -3.95
N THR A 24 -1.61 8.19 -4.64
CA THR A 24 -1.90 9.52 -5.21
C THR A 24 -3.06 9.45 -6.19
N TRP A 25 -3.09 8.43 -7.05
CA TRP A 25 -4.21 8.18 -7.95
C TRP A 25 -5.51 7.94 -7.17
N ALA A 26 -5.49 7.08 -6.15
CA ALA A 26 -6.65 6.79 -5.30
C ALA A 26 -7.16 8.05 -4.59
N VAL A 27 -6.26 8.88 -4.03
CA VAL A 27 -6.61 10.17 -3.42
C VAL A 27 -7.35 11.06 -4.42
N ARG A 28 -6.83 11.16 -5.66
CA ARG A 28 -7.48 11.97 -6.70
C ARG A 28 -8.88 11.46 -7.02
N GLN A 29 -9.08 10.12 -7.07
CA GLN A 29 -10.39 9.53 -7.32
C GLN A 29 -11.37 9.79 -6.17
N VAL A 30 -10.91 9.66 -4.92
CA VAL A 30 -11.72 9.95 -3.72
C VAL A 30 -12.10 11.44 -3.66
N ARG A 31 -11.18 12.34 -4.01
CA ARG A 31 -11.44 13.80 -4.00
C ARG A 31 -12.38 14.27 -5.11
N ARG A 32 -12.38 13.61 -6.26
CA ARG A 32 -13.27 13.94 -7.39
C ARG A 32 -14.72 13.52 -7.16
N ARG A 33 -14.96 12.60 -6.22
CA ARG A 33 -16.31 12.19 -5.85
C ARG A 33 -16.86 13.22 -4.87
N GLU A 34 -18.09 13.70 -5.12
CA GLU A 34 -18.85 14.44 -4.12
C GLU A 34 -18.93 13.59 -2.86
N ALA A 35 -18.80 14.22 -1.67
CA ALA A 35 -18.94 13.50 -0.42
C ALA A 35 -20.29 12.79 -0.43
N PRO A 36 -20.32 11.46 -0.29
CA PRO A 36 -21.59 10.75 -0.24
C PRO A 36 -22.35 11.30 0.98
N GLY A 37 -23.55 11.88 0.78
CA GLY A 37 -24.33 12.45 1.87
C GLY A 37 -24.41 11.52 3.10
N GLN A 38 -25.33 11.72 4.01
CA GLN A 38 -25.44 10.92 5.27
C GLN A 38 -25.79 9.43 5.06
N LEU A 39 -25.85 8.94 3.82
CA LEU A 39 -26.17 7.55 3.51
C LEU A 39 -24.94 6.66 3.74
N LEU A 40 -25.05 5.62 4.56
CA LEU A 40 -23.94 4.71 4.91
C LEU A 40 -23.44 3.87 3.72
N TRP A 41 -24.33 3.49 2.79
CA TRP A 41 -24.00 2.58 1.70
C TRP A 41 -22.93 3.08 0.72
N PRO A 42 -22.94 4.34 0.24
CA PRO A 42 -21.88 4.89 -0.59
C PRO A 42 -20.52 4.93 0.11
N TRP A 43 -20.48 5.21 1.41
CA TRP A 43 -19.26 5.19 2.21
C TRP A 43 -18.67 3.78 2.34
N LEU A 44 -19.51 2.79 2.64
CA LEU A 44 -19.08 1.39 2.72
C LEU A 44 -18.47 0.93 1.39
N ARG A 45 -19.12 1.25 0.25
CA ARG A 45 -18.60 0.93 -1.08
C ARG A 45 -17.27 1.62 -1.34
N LEU A 46 -17.10 2.86 -0.92
CA LEU A 46 -15.84 3.58 -1.06
C LEU A 46 -14.72 2.88 -0.28
N PHE A 47 -14.98 2.49 0.98
CA PHE A 47 -14.01 1.77 1.80
C PHE A 47 -13.58 0.44 1.18
N VAL A 48 -14.54 -0.35 0.71
CA VAL A 48 -14.25 -1.62 0.04
C VAL A 48 -13.39 -1.40 -1.21
N CYS A 49 -13.72 -0.41 -2.04
CA CYS A 49 -12.93 -0.08 -3.22
C CYS A 49 -11.50 0.38 -2.89
N VAL A 50 -11.35 1.21 -1.86
CA VAL A 50 -10.03 1.67 -1.39
C VAL A 50 -9.21 0.51 -0.83
N ALA A 51 -9.82 -0.33 0.01
CA ALA A 51 -9.16 -1.50 0.57
C ALA A 51 -8.72 -2.48 -0.54
N ALA A 52 -9.59 -2.78 -1.49
CA ALA A 52 -9.28 -3.64 -2.62
C ALA A 52 -8.13 -3.06 -3.47
N TRP A 53 -8.10 -1.75 -3.71
CA TRP A 53 -7.02 -1.09 -4.42
C TRP A 53 -5.68 -1.20 -3.69
N ILE A 54 -5.66 -0.99 -2.36
CA ILE A 54 -4.47 -1.17 -1.53
C ILE A 54 -3.96 -2.61 -1.63
N VAL A 55 -4.84 -3.60 -1.53
CA VAL A 55 -4.47 -5.02 -1.68
C VAL A 55 -3.84 -5.29 -3.05
N VAL A 56 -4.38 -4.71 -4.13
CA VAL A 56 -3.80 -4.84 -5.48
C VAL A 56 -2.38 -4.28 -5.53
N LEU A 57 -2.11 -3.14 -4.90
CA LEU A 57 -0.76 -2.57 -4.83
C LEU A 57 0.20 -3.52 -4.10
N HIS A 58 -0.18 -4.03 -2.93
CA HIS A 58 0.66 -4.97 -2.18
C HIS A 58 0.91 -6.28 -2.95
N VAL A 59 -0.10 -6.83 -3.62
CA VAL A 59 0.05 -8.04 -4.45
C VAL A 59 1.03 -7.79 -5.60
N ALA A 60 0.97 -6.62 -6.25
CA ALA A 60 1.92 -6.27 -7.30
C ALA A 60 3.36 -6.20 -6.77
N GLU A 61 3.58 -5.58 -5.62
CA GLU A 61 4.88 -5.46 -4.98
C GLU A 61 5.44 -6.83 -4.55
N ILE A 62 4.62 -7.67 -3.91
CA ILE A 62 4.98 -9.04 -3.54
C ILE A 62 5.35 -9.86 -4.79
N THR A 63 4.58 -9.71 -5.88
CA THR A 63 4.88 -10.39 -7.15
C THR A 63 6.24 -9.98 -7.70
N MET A 64 6.59 -8.71 -7.64
CA MET A 64 7.91 -8.22 -8.09
C MET A 64 9.05 -8.85 -7.28
N TRP A 65 8.93 -8.93 -5.95
CA TRP A 65 9.91 -9.60 -5.09
C TRP A 65 10.00 -11.09 -5.41
N SER A 66 8.87 -11.78 -5.57
CA SER A 66 8.82 -13.20 -5.93
C SER A 66 9.57 -13.50 -7.23
N LEU A 67 9.38 -12.66 -8.26
CA LEU A 67 10.03 -12.81 -9.55
C LEU A 67 11.55 -12.66 -9.42
N VAL A 68 12.04 -11.75 -8.60
CA VAL A 68 13.48 -11.57 -8.40
C VAL A 68 14.11 -12.79 -7.71
N TYR A 69 13.43 -13.45 -6.79
CA TYR A 69 13.91 -14.68 -6.17
C TYR A 69 13.98 -15.84 -7.15
N VAL A 70 13.01 -15.96 -8.06
CA VAL A 70 13.02 -16.98 -9.12
C VAL A 70 14.13 -16.69 -10.13
N TRP A 71 14.26 -15.45 -10.62
CA TRP A 71 15.27 -15.08 -11.61
C TRP A 71 16.70 -15.14 -11.08
N GLY A 72 16.86 -14.94 -9.78
CA GLY A 72 18.14 -15.04 -9.11
C GLY A 72 18.50 -16.43 -8.61
N ASP A 73 17.71 -17.47 -8.96
CA ASP A 73 17.85 -18.85 -8.50
C ASP A 73 17.96 -18.98 -6.96
N ALA A 74 17.30 -18.06 -6.24
CA ALA A 74 17.27 -18.05 -4.78
C ALA A 74 16.23 -19.01 -4.21
N ILE A 75 15.12 -19.19 -4.92
CA ILE A 75 14.03 -20.12 -4.57
C ILE A 75 13.55 -20.81 -5.84
N GLU A 76 13.44 -22.13 -5.79
CA GLU A 76 12.91 -22.94 -6.89
C GLU A 76 11.38 -22.80 -6.98
N GLY A 77 10.90 -22.42 -8.16
CA GLY A 77 9.48 -22.37 -8.50
C GLY A 77 8.74 -21.13 -7.96
N ILE A 78 7.88 -20.59 -8.82
CA ILE A 78 7.13 -19.36 -8.55
C ILE A 78 6.20 -19.47 -7.34
N GLN A 79 5.64 -20.65 -7.07
CA GLN A 79 4.74 -20.85 -5.94
C GLN A 79 5.47 -20.70 -4.60
N SER A 80 6.65 -21.34 -4.47
CA SER A 80 7.48 -21.23 -3.26
C SER A 80 8.01 -19.81 -3.08
N ALA A 81 8.42 -19.16 -4.16
CA ALA A 81 8.89 -17.79 -4.13
C ALA A 81 7.77 -16.81 -3.75
N ALA A 82 6.55 -16.97 -4.30
CA ALA A 82 5.41 -16.15 -3.94
C ALA A 82 4.99 -16.35 -2.47
N TYR A 83 4.97 -17.58 -2.00
CA TYR A 83 4.69 -17.89 -0.59
C TYR A 83 5.72 -17.26 0.34
N PHE A 84 7.02 -17.44 0.04
CA PHE A 84 8.10 -16.82 0.80
C PHE A 84 7.97 -15.29 0.82
N SER A 85 7.72 -14.70 -0.34
CA SER A 85 7.58 -13.24 -0.48
C SER A 85 6.39 -12.71 0.30
N VAL A 86 5.22 -13.38 0.25
CA VAL A 86 4.07 -13.00 1.10
C VAL A 86 4.44 -13.07 2.58
N ALA A 87 5.04 -14.17 3.04
CA ALA A 87 5.40 -14.35 4.44
C ALA A 87 6.46 -13.34 4.92
N THR A 88 7.41 -12.99 4.06
CA THR A 88 8.50 -12.05 4.35
C THR A 88 8.01 -10.61 4.29
N TYR A 89 7.29 -10.22 3.25
CA TYR A 89 6.73 -8.89 3.06
C TYR A 89 5.74 -8.51 4.18
N THR A 90 4.90 -9.45 4.60
CA THR A 90 3.97 -9.26 5.73
C THR A 90 4.64 -9.40 7.09
N THR A 91 5.96 -9.67 7.13
CA THR A 91 6.73 -9.90 8.36
C THR A 91 6.27 -11.10 9.19
N THR A 92 5.49 -12.00 8.60
CA THR A 92 5.05 -13.23 9.27
C THR A 92 6.19 -14.19 9.53
N GLY A 93 7.01 -14.47 8.50
CA GLY A 93 8.27 -15.21 8.60
C GLY A 93 8.18 -16.58 9.29
N TYR A 94 7.39 -17.50 8.76
CA TYR A 94 7.23 -18.84 9.36
C TYR A 94 8.54 -19.64 9.46
N GLY A 95 9.52 -19.36 8.57
CA GLY A 95 10.83 -20.01 8.59
C GLY A 95 10.87 -21.41 7.98
N ASP A 96 9.80 -21.82 7.32
CA ASP A 96 9.68 -23.08 6.60
C ASP A 96 10.32 -23.02 5.19
N VAL A 97 10.36 -21.85 4.59
CA VAL A 97 11.15 -21.52 3.40
C VAL A 97 12.17 -20.46 3.77
N VAL A 98 13.44 -20.73 3.53
CA VAL A 98 14.53 -19.83 3.88
C VAL A 98 15.43 -19.56 2.67
N LEU A 99 15.92 -18.32 2.57
CA LEU A 99 16.85 -17.93 1.52
C LEU A 99 18.26 -18.49 1.76
N PRO A 100 19.00 -18.76 0.68
CA PRO A 100 20.44 -18.99 0.74
C PRO A 100 21.13 -17.84 1.50
N GLU A 101 22.27 -18.14 2.12
CA GLU A 101 22.95 -17.20 3.02
C GLU A 101 23.24 -15.84 2.38
N ASP A 102 23.64 -15.84 1.13
CA ASP A 102 23.98 -14.65 0.35
C ASP A 102 22.77 -13.85 -0.15
N TRP A 103 21.53 -14.34 0.08
CA TRP A 103 20.25 -13.66 -0.21
C TRP A 103 19.52 -13.20 1.04
N ARG A 104 19.94 -13.56 2.25
CA ARG A 104 19.22 -13.25 3.50
C ARG A 104 19.02 -11.75 3.72
N LEU A 105 20.03 -10.94 3.36
CA LEU A 105 19.89 -9.47 3.46
C LEU A 105 18.85 -8.91 2.48
N VAL A 106 18.67 -9.53 1.33
CA VAL A 106 17.62 -9.16 0.37
C VAL A 106 16.25 -9.38 0.99
N GLY A 107 16.01 -10.53 1.65
CA GLY A 107 14.77 -10.79 2.38
C GLY A 107 14.53 -9.81 3.53
N ALA A 108 15.57 -9.38 4.25
CA ALA A 108 15.43 -8.37 5.28
C ALA A 108 15.00 -7.00 4.71
N ILE A 109 15.52 -6.61 3.53
CA ILE A 109 15.11 -5.39 2.82
C ILE A 109 13.67 -5.51 2.32
N GLU A 110 13.25 -6.69 1.87
CA GLU A 110 11.84 -6.96 1.52
C GLU A 110 10.92 -6.75 2.72
N SER A 111 11.25 -7.31 3.89
CA SER A 111 10.46 -7.12 5.13
C SER A 111 10.35 -5.64 5.49
N LEU A 112 11.44 -4.89 5.39
CA LEU A 112 11.43 -3.43 5.60
C LEU A 112 10.51 -2.73 4.61
N THR A 113 10.54 -3.14 3.34
CA THR A 113 9.64 -2.61 2.29
C THR A 113 8.18 -2.85 2.67
N GLY A 114 7.84 -4.06 3.08
CA GLY A 114 6.48 -4.43 3.49
C GLY A 114 5.96 -3.57 4.64
N ILE A 115 6.76 -3.41 5.71
CA ILE A 115 6.39 -2.55 6.86
C ILE A 115 6.12 -1.11 6.41
N LEU A 116 7.00 -0.53 5.58
CA LEU A 116 6.86 0.84 5.09
C LEU A 116 5.58 1.01 4.27
N MET A 117 5.30 0.11 3.35
CA MET A 117 4.12 0.19 2.47
C MET A 117 2.82 -0.04 3.26
N CYS A 118 2.79 -1.00 4.19
CA CYS A 118 1.64 -1.24 5.07
C CYS A 118 1.37 -0.02 5.98
N GLY A 119 2.40 0.58 6.55
CA GLY A 119 2.28 1.80 7.35
C GLY A 119 1.71 2.96 6.55
N TRP A 120 2.18 3.15 5.33
CA TRP A 120 1.70 4.20 4.43
C TRP A 120 0.24 3.98 4.01
N SER A 121 -0.13 2.74 3.67
CA SER A 121 -1.52 2.35 3.38
C SER A 121 -2.45 2.59 4.55
N THR A 122 -2.03 2.28 5.78
CA THR A 122 -2.79 2.53 7.01
C THR A 122 -3.04 4.02 7.20
N GLY A 123 -2.02 4.87 7.01
CA GLY A 123 -2.16 6.33 7.07
C GLY A 123 -3.13 6.88 6.04
N PHE A 124 -3.07 6.37 4.81
CA PHE A 124 -4.03 6.74 3.76
C PHE A 124 -5.45 6.31 4.09
N PHE A 125 -5.65 5.07 4.55
CA PHE A 125 -6.95 4.56 4.96
C PHE A 125 -7.56 5.40 6.08
N PHE A 126 -6.75 5.76 7.08
CA PHE A 126 -7.16 6.66 8.16
C PHE A 126 -7.61 8.03 7.63
N ALA A 127 -6.88 8.61 6.66
CA ALA A 127 -7.27 9.89 6.05
C ALA A 127 -8.63 9.81 5.33
N VAL A 128 -8.94 8.67 4.69
CA VAL A 128 -10.26 8.43 4.05
C VAL A 128 -11.36 8.32 5.10
N VAL A 129 -11.11 7.60 6.20
CA VAL A 129 -12.05 7.46 7.33
C VAL A 129 -12.31 8.82 7.99
N SER A 130 -11.25 9.58 8.27
CA SER A 130 -11.36 10.91 8.89
C SER A 130 -12.23 11.87 8.06
N ARG A 131 -12.18 11.75 6.73
CA ARG A 131 -13.04 12.54 5.84
C ARG A 131 -14.54 12.23 6.00
N MET A 132 -14.88 11.00 6.36
CA MET A 132 -16.27 10.60 6.63
C MET A 132 -16.83 11.30 7.88
N TYR A 133 -15.98 11.50 8.90
CA TYR A 133 -16.37 12.10 10.17
C TYR A 133 -16.17 13.63 10.23
N ALA A 134 -15.58 14.24 9.20
CA ALA A 134 -15.47 15.68 9.13
C ALA A 134 -16.86 16.30 8.93
N ASP A 135 -17.37 16.97 9.94
CA ASP A 135 -18.62 17.74 9.85
C ASP A 135 -18.54 18.77 8.71
N PRO A 136 -19.57 18.91 7.88
CA PRO A 136 -19.63 20.02 6.94
C PRO A 136 -19.55 21.32 7.74
N ALA A 137 -18.53 22.14 7.48
CA ALA A 137 -18.40 23.45 8.11
C ALA A 137 -19.74 24.21 8.01
N PRO A 138 -20.26 24.78 9.12
CA PRO A 138 -21.53 25.51 9.08
C PRO A 138 -21.41 26.60 8.01
N ALA A 139 -22.33 26.59 7.05
CA ALA A 139 -22.42 27.63 6.05
C ALA A 139 -22.50 28.97 6.77
N THR A 140 -21.48 29.81 6.63
CA THR A 140 -21.49 31.18 7.13
C THR A 140 -22.71 31.84 6.53
N LYS A 141 -23.76 31.99 7.36
CA LYS A 141 -24.92 32.84 7.01
C LYS A 141 -24.35 34.25 6.76
N ASN A 142 -24.24 34.58 5.48
CA ASN A 142 -23.91 35.93 5.05
C ASN A 142 -25.12 36.79 5.42
N THR A 143 -25.14 37.31 6.65
CA THR A 143 -26.05 38.37 7.07
C THR A 143 -25.65 39.60 6.29
N LYS A 144 -26.08 39.67 5.02
CA LYS A 144 -26.18 40.97 4.33
C LYS A 144 -27.17 41.80 5.10
N GLY A 145 -26.63 42.84 5.73
CA GLY A 145 -27.37 43.80 6.49
C GLY A 145 -28.58 44.35 5.75
N SER A 146 -29.67 44.48 6.50
CA SER A 146 -30.81 45.28 6.17
C SER A 146 -30.37 46.75 6.12
N PRO A 147 -30.58 47.49 5.01
CA PRO A 147 -30.48 48.93 5.06
C PRO A 147 -31.73 49.47 5.69
N SER A 148 -31.57 50.22 6.76
CA SER A 148 -32.58 51.12 7.36
C SER A 148 -32.82 52.33 6.47
#